data_b3c05a943f0d9d4a4cb506d3c68d9166
#
_entry.id   b3c05a943f0d9d4a4cb506d3c68d9166
#
_cell.length_a   1.000
_cell.length_b   1.000
_cell.length_c   1.000
_cell.angle_alpha   90.00
_cell.angle_beta   90.00
_cell.angle_gamma   90.00
#
_symmetry.space_group_name_H-M   'P 1'
#
loop_
_entity.id
_entity.type
_entity.pdbx_description
1 polymer ?
#
loop_
_entity_poly.entity_id
_entity_poly.type
_entity_poly.pdbx_seq_one_letter_code
_entity_poly.pdbx_strand_id
1 'polypeptide(L)'
;VVIMVRESLLLALVAVIAGPGCSFILDFSDQAGVHDASLDGPYTQDECMYKEPNDSIDTAAVIDPAADLGPAAICKVASGEDDDYYKFTVPDMTAKVTITLTNADGGGDLDLKLFDATGDVIGQSRSFGPGETLACPAVSPSCPTLAAGDYVFEVLPGSPVNLNNYTFSVTFN
;
A
#
# COMPACT_ATOMS: atom_id res chain seq x y z
N VAL A 1 51.89 -13.10 -14.62
CA VAL A 1 51.91 -11.77 -14.00
C VAL A 1 50.59 -11.61 -13.28
N VAL A 2 50.61 -11.76 -11.95
CA VAL A 2 49.45 -11.56 -11.08
C VAL A 2 49.47 -10.11 -10.66
N ILE A 3 48.48 -9.32 -11.05
CA ILE A 3 48.30 -7.97 -10.56
C ILE A 3 47.42 -8.05 -9.32
N MET A 4 48.07 -7.92 -8.16
CA MET A 4 47.36 -7.67 -6.89
C MET A 4 46.83 -6.24 -6.90
N VAL A 5 45.55 -6.08 -6.91
CA VAL A 5 44.91 -4.80 -6.61
C VAL A 5 44.93 -4.63 -5.09
N ARG A 6 45.75 -3.69 -4.63
CA ARG A 6 45.76 -3.27 -3.24
C ARG A 6 44.54 -2.47 -2.94
N GLU A 7 43.69 -3.00 -2.08
CA GLU A 7 42.66 -2.20 -1.42
C GLU A 7 43.32 -1.16 -0.52
N SER A 8 43.20 0.09 -0.91
CA SER A 8 43.61 1.22 -0.08
C SER A 8 42.56 1.44 1.00
N LEU A 9 42.89 0.95 2.20
CA LEU A 9 42.17 1.27 3.42
C LEU A 9 42.36 2.77 3.69
N LEU A 10 41.39 3.61 3.32
CA LEU A 10 41.36 5.01 3.72
C LEU A 10 41.00 5.07 5.20
N LEU A 11 42.00 5.13 6.06
CA LEU A 11 41.83 5.50 7.45
C LEU A 11 41.42 6.99 7.47
N ALA A 12 40.16 7.26 7.65
CA ALA A 12 39.71 8.61 7.96
C ALA A 12 40.16 8.98 9.36
N LEU A 13 41.19 9.84 9.39
CA LEU A 13 41.72 10.43 10.63
C LEU A 13 40.65 11.41 11.15
N VAL A 14 39.84 11.01 12.13
CA VAL A 14 38.93 11.90 12.81
C VAL A 14 39.74 12.76 13.77
N ALA A 15 39.94 14.01 13.40
CA ALA A 15 40.49 15.01 14.31
C ALA A 15 39.40 15.41 15.30
N VAL A 16 39.47 14.91 16.53
CA VAL A 16 38.64 15.37 17.62
C VAL A 16 39.16 16.74 18.07
N ILE A 17 38.50 17.79 17.64
CA ILE A 17 38.70 19.13 18.20
C ILE A 17 37.81 19.20 19.44
N ALA A 18 38.42 19.03 20.61
CA ALA A 18 37.75 19.23 21.89
C ALA A 18 37.55 20.72 22.15
N GLY A 19 36.43 21.27 21.75
CA GLY A 19 35.92 22.56 22.18
C GLY A 19 34.82 22.37 23.24
N PRO A 20 34.73 23.22 24.25
CA PRO A 20 33.71 23.05 25.28
C PRO A 20 32.33 23.43 24.73
N GLY A 21 31.48 22.46 24.55
CA GLY A 21 30.05 22.70 24.44
C GLY A 21 29.28 22.19 23.22
N CYS A 22 29.86 21.38 22.32
CA CYS A 22 29.06 20.74 21.27
C CYS A 22 29.26 19.21 21.33
N SER A 23 28.30 18.54 21.95
CA SER A 23 28.15 17.09 21.77
C SER A 23 27.66 16.86 20.34
N PHE A 24 28.57 16.55 19.41
CA PHE A 24 28.19 15.95 18.14
C PHE A 24 27.85 14.50 18.43
N ILE A 25 26.58 14.20 18.62
CA ILE A 25 26.09 12.84 18.55
C ILE A 25 26.05 12.51 17.06
N LEU A 26 27.07 11.80 16.58
CA LEU A 26 26.98 11.12 15.29
C LEU A 26 26.04 9.94 15.52
N ASP A 27 24.79 10.16 15.20
CA ASP A 27 23.83 9.07 15.12
C ASP A 27 24.14 8.26 13.86
N PHE A 28 24.78 7.09 14.04
CA PHE A 28 25.04 6.14 12.97
C PHE A 28 23.88 5.17 12.75
N SER A 29 22.72 5.39 13.37
CA SER A 29 21.52 4.58 13.16
C SER A 29 20.95 4.74 11.75
N ASP A 30 21.41 5.75 11.02
CA ASP A 30 20.92 6.11 9.67
C ASP A 30 21.68 5.41 8.51
N GLN A 31 22.59 4.49 8.84
CA GLN A 31 23.39 3.80 7.80
C GLN A 31 22.81 2.46 7.34
N ALA A 32 21.64 2.07 7.83
CA ALA A 32 20.96 0.87 7.37
C ALA A 32 19.61 1.17 6.67
N GLY A 33 19.22 2.42 6.62
CA GLY A 33 18.09 2.86 5.82
C GLY A 33 18.57 3.09 4.39
N VAL A 34 18.15 2.26 3.47
CA VAL A 34 18.03 2.71 2.08
C VAL A 34 17.08 3.88 2.17
N HIS A 35 17.60 5.12 2.18
CA HIS A 35 16.77 6.28 1.92
C HIS A 35 16.25 6.10 0.51
N ASP A 36 15.06 5.51 0.41
CA ASP A 36 14.29 5.62 -0.80
C ASP A 36 13.92 7.09 -0.95
N ALA A 37 14.70 7.78 -1.78
CA ALA A 37 14.49 9.19 -2.12
C ALA A 37 13.22 9.39 -2.95
N SER A 38 12.31 8.43 -2.97
CA SER A 38 11.12 8.41 -3.82
C SER A 38 9.78 8.47 -3.07
N LEU A 39 9.76 8.73 -1.77
CA LEU A 39 8.52 9.05 -1.09
C LEU A 39 8.12 10.50 -1.40
N ASP A 40 7.72 10.77 -2.63
CA ASP A 40 7.26 12.10 -3.08
C ASP A 40 5.79 12.40 -2.67
N GLY A 41 5.23 11.63 -1.72
CA GLY A 41 3.83 11.72 -1.29
C GLY A 41 3.65 12.08 0.19
N PRO A 42 2.42 12.38 0.62
CA PRO A 42 2.08 12.70 2.00
C PRO A 42 2.03 11.48 2.94
N TYR A 43 2.54 10.35 2.54
CA TYR A 43 2.48 9.07 3.24
C TYR A 43 3.81 8.70 3.91
N THR A 44 3.76 7.85 4.92
CA THR A 44 4.91 7.33 5.65
C THR A 44 5.39 6.01 5.05
N GLN A 45 6.63 5.61 5.36
CA GLN A 45 7.14 4.30 4.95
C GLN A 45 6.31 3.14 5.54
N ASP A 46 5.78 3.30 6.75
CA ASP A 46 4.94 2.28 7.39
C ASP A 46 3.62 2.07 6.63
N GLU A 47 3.05 3.14 6.07
CA GLU A 47 1.85 3.06 5.22
C GLU A 47 2.13 2.35 3.91
N CYS A 48 3.30 2.60 3.29
CA CYS A 48 3.76 1.90 2.09
C CYS A 48 4.10 0.42 2.32
N MET A 49 4.35 0.03 3.55
CA MET A 49 4.68 -1.36 3.91
C MET A 49 3.50 -2.10 4.53
N TYR A 50 2.30 -1.47 4.53
CA TYR A 50 1.14 -2.08 5.14
C TYR A 50 0.71 -3.35 4.41
N LYS A 51 0.93 -4.49 5.06
CA LYS A 51 0.61 -5.84 4.56
C LYS A 51 1.37 -6.29 3.30
N GLU A 52 2.48 -5.64 2.99
CA GLU A 52 3.33 -6.03 1.87
C GLU A 52 4.04 -7.40 2.06
N PRO A 53 4.34 -8.11 0.93
CA PRO A 53 4.00 -7.80 -0.45
C PRO A 53 2.55 -8.21 -0.79
N ASN A 54 1.79 -7.32 -1.44
CA ASN A 54 0.40 -7.57 -1.87
C ASN A 54 0.09 -7.02 -3.27
N ASP A 55 1.09 -6.96 -4.15
CA ASP A 55 1.07 -6.35 -5.49
C ASP A 55 0.33 -7.17 -6.57
N SER A 56 -0.33 -8.25 -6.20
CA SER A 56 -1.05 -9.11 -7.17
C SER A 56 -2.12 -9.95 -6.49
N ILE A 57 -3.06 -10.49 -7.30
CA ILE A 57 -4.08 -11.43 -6.82
C ILE A 57 -3.46 -12.63 -6.09
N ASP A 58 -2.32 -13.13 -6.58
CA ASP A 58 -1.64 -14.30 -6.01
C ASP A 58 -0.97 -13.99 -4.66
N THR A 59 -0.60 -12.74 -4.44
CA THR A 59 0.04 -12.25 -3.22
C THR A 59 -0.91 -11.45 -2.33
N ALA A 60 -2.19 -11.37 -2.67
CA ALA A 60 -3.19 -10.59 -1.96
C ALA A 60 -3.17 -10.84 -0.44
N ALA A 61 -3.06 -9.76 0.32
CA ALA A 61 -3.00 -9.82 1.77
C ALA A 61 -4.34 -10.24 2.37
N VAL A 62 -4.34 -11.28 3.19
CA VAL A 62 -5.55 -11.73 3.89
C VAL A 62 -5.92 -10.72 4.98
N ILE A 63 -7.16 -10.26 4.97
CA ILE A 63 -7.69 -9.30 5.92
C ILE A 63 -8.84 -9.89 6.74
N ASP A 64 -9.02 -9.36 7.95
CA ASP A 64 -10.22 -9.58 8.77
C ASP A 64 -11.17 -8.39 8.57
N PRO A 65 -12.32 -8.58 7.90
CA PRO A 65 -13.29 -7.51 7.67
C PRO A 65 -13.86 -6.86 8.94
N ALA A 66 -13.71 -7.49 10.10
CA ALA A 66 -14.18 -6.95 11.37
C ALA A 66 -13.17 -6.01 12.04
N ALA A 67 -11.93 -5.96 11.55
CA ALA A 67 -10.91 -5.06 12.05
C ALA A 67 -10.88 -3.75 11.25
N ASP A 68 -10.47 -2.66 11.90
CA ASP A 68 -10.13 -1.42 11.20
C ASP A 68 -8.89 -1.66 10.33
N LEU A 69 -8.99 -1.29 9.06
CA LEU A 69 -8.02 -1.64 8.04
C LEU A 69 -7.36 -0.38 7.47
N GLY A 70 -6.07 -0.30 7.64
CA GLY A 70 -5.25 0.84 7.28
C GLY A 70 -4.71 1.59 8.50
N PRO A 71 -4.03 2.73 8.32
CA PRO A 71 -3.76 3.34 7.02
C PRO A 71 -2.78 2.54 6.16
N ALA A 72 -3.02 2.57 4.86
CA ALA A 72 -2.18 2.04 3.80
C ALA A 72 -1.91 3.14 2.77
N ALA A 73 -1.00 2.93 1.84
CA ALA A 73 -0.73 3.91 0.80
C ALA A 73 -0.34 3.23 -0.51
N ILE A 74 -0.87 3.74 -1.61
CA ILE A 74 -0.33 3.47 -2.94
C ILE A 74 0.95 4.27 -3.09
N CYS A 75 2.07 3.60 -3.22
CA CYS A 75 3.39 4.19 -3.24
C CYS A 75 4.04 4.04 -4.61
N LYS A 76 5.04 4.85 -4.87
CA LYS A 76 5.82 4.72 -6.08
C LYS A 76 6.93 3.71 -5.85
N VAL A 77 6.88 2.59 -6.55
CA VAL A 77 7.93 1.59 -6.54
C VAL A 77 8.82 1.68 -7.80
N ALA A 78 10.01 1.11 -7.74
CA ALA A 78 10.97 1.17 -8.86
C ALA A 78 10.42 0.53 -10.16
N SER A 79 9.46 -0.38 -10.05
CA SER A 79 8.81 -1.08 -11.17
C SER A 79 7.58 -0.36 -11.72
N GLY A 80 7.10 0.71 -11.10
CA GLY A 80 5.89 1.43 -11.50
C GLY A 80 5.04 1.90 -10.33
N GLU A 81 3.75 1.71 -10.42
CA GLU A 81 2.78 1.94 -9.34
C GLU A 81 2.65 0.68 -8.50
N ASP A 82 2.21 0.87 -7.28
CA ASP A 82 2.00 -0.13 -6.27
C ASP A 82 0.50 -0.35 -6.15
N ASP A 83 -0.02 -1.40 -6.78
CA ASP A 83 -1.44 -1.74 -6.67
C ASP A 83 -1.61 -2.69 -5.49
N ASP A 84 -2.49 -2.37 -4.56
CA ASP A 84 -2.70 -3.14 -3.33
C ASP A 84 -3.84 -4.14 -3.47
N TYR A 85 -3.57 -5.42 -3.26
CA TYR A 85 -4.55 -6.49 -3.31
C TYR A 85 -4.87 -7.05 -1.93
N TYR A 86 -6.16 -7.12 -1.59
CA TYR A 86 -6.65 -7.60 -0.29
C TYR A 86 -7.66 -8.72 -0.48
N LYS A 87 -7.44 -9.82 0.23
CA LYS A 87 -8.30 -11.01 0.21
C LYS A 87 -9.17 -11.06 1.45
N PHE A 88 -10.47 -11.28 1.26
CA PHE A 88 -11.44 -11.48 2.34
C PHE A 88 -12.40 -12.64 2.03
N THR A 89 -13.01 -13.19 3.10
CA THR A 89 -13.99 -14.27 2.96
C THR A 89 -15.39 -13.74 3.24
N VAL A 90 -16.31 -13.93 2.31
CA VAL A 90 -17.74 -13.66 2.48
C VAL A 90 -18.35 -14.84 3.25
N PRO A 91 -18.97 -14.60 4.41
CA PRO A 91 -19.64 -15.66 5.17
C PRO A 91 -20.94 -16.11 4.52
N ASP A 92 -21.42 -17.29 4.90
CA ASP A 92 -22.76 -17.76 4.54
C ASP A 92 -23.85 -16.78 4.97
N MET A 93 -24.93 -16.70 4.19
CA MET A 93 -26.11 -15.87 4.48
C MET A 93 -25.87 -14.36 4.36
N THR A 94 -24.78 -13.92 3.75
CA THR A 94 -24.55 -12.51 3.48
C THR A 94 -25.45 -12.03 2.34
N ALA A 95 -26.29 -11.04 2.61
CA ALA A 95 -27.17 -10.47 1.60
C ALA A 95 -26.51 -9.34 0.81
N LYS A 96 -25.59 -8.63 1.46
CA LYS A 96 -24.88 -7.49 0.86
C LYS A 96 -23.47 -7.38 1.39
N VAL A 97 -22.52 -7.16 0.49
CA VAL A 97 -21.13 -6.78 0.81
C VAL A 97 -20.92 -5.34 0.38
N THR A 98 -20.28 -4.54 1.22
CA THR A 98 -19.90 -3.17 0.86
C THR A 98 -18.43 -2.98 1.19
N ILE A 99 -17.64 -2.57 0.18
CA ILE A 99 -16.26 -2.18 0.31
C ILE A 99 -16.22 -0.65 0.20
N THR A 100 -15.65 0.02 1.19
CA THR A 100 -15.50 1.47 1.19
C THR A 100 -14.02 1.81 1.30
N LEU A 101 -13.54 2.68 0.42
CA LEU A 101 -12.21 3.25 0.41
C LEU A 101 -12.33 4.74 0.73
N THR A 102 -11.46 5.26 1.58
CA THR A 102 -11.42 6.68 1.95
C THR A 102 -9.97 7.15 1.89
N ASN A 103 -9.70 8.15 1.04
CA ASN A 103 -8.40 8.79 0.95
C ASN A 103 -8.20 9.68 2.16
N ALA A 104 -7.08 9.53 2.88
CA ALA A 104 -6.90 10.15 4.18
C ALA A 104 -6.83 11.69 4.10
N ASP A 105 -6.22 12.24 3.06
CA ASP A 105 -5.98 13.69 2.94
C ASP A 105 -6.95 14.41 1.98
N GLY A 106 -7.98 13.70 1.51
CA GLY A 106 -8.98 14.27 0.58
C GLY A 106 -8.40 14.66 -0.78
N GLY A 107 -7.16 14.27 -1.06
CA GLY A 107 -6.48 14.43 -2.34
C GLY A 107 -6.32 13.09 -3.05
N GLY A 108 -6.01 13.15 -4.33
CA GLY A 108 -5.83 11.96 -5.14
C GLY A 108 -7.15 11.31 -5.57
N ASP A 109 -7.02 10.30 -6.40
CA ASP A 109 -8.11 9.54 -7.00
C ASP A 109 -7.68 8.08 -7.02
N LEU A 110 -8.26 7.28 -6.12
CA LEU A 110 -7.99 5.86 -6.02
C LEU A 110 -9.24 5.10 -6.44
N ASP A 111 -9.06 4.08 -7.24
CA ASP A 111 -10.11 3.22 -7.76
C ASP A 111 -10.20 1.90 -7.00
N LEU A 112 -11.35 1.23 -7.09
CA LEU A 112 -11.57 -0.12 -6.59
C LEU A 112 -11.96 -1.08 -7.71
N LYS A 113 -11.37 -2.29 -7.69
CA LYS A 113 -11.87 -3.45 -8.44
C LYS A 113 -12.12 -4.61 -7.48
N LEU A 114 -13.10 -5.44 -7.80
CA LEU A 114 -13.41 -6.67 -7.07
C LEU A 114 -13.30 -7.87 -8.02
N PHE A 115 -12.60 -8.88 -7.58
CA PHE A 115 -12.36 -10.12 -8.31
C PHE A 115 -13.01 -11.30 -7.59
N ASP A 116 -13.49 -12.25 -8.37
CA ASP A 116 -13.90 -13.54 -7.86
C ASP A 116 -12.72 -14.50 -7.66
N ALA A 117 -13.01 -15.71 -7.21
CA ALA A 117 -12.01 -16.75 -6.96
C ALA A 117 -11.26 -17.24 -8.23
N THR A 118 -11.76 -16.91 -9.42
CA THR A 118 -11.11 -17.23 -10.71
C THR A 118 -10.22 -16.10 -11.23
N GLY A 119 -10.25 -14.93 -10.56
CA GLY A 119 -9.53 -13.74 -10.95
C GLY A 119 -10.27 -12.87 -11.98
N ASP A 120 -11.56 -13.14 -12.20
CA ASP A 120 -12.38 -12.32 -13.08
C ASP A 120 -12.91 -11.08 -12.32
N VAL A 121 -12.83 -9.89 -12.96
CA VAL A 121 -13.41 -8.66 -12.40
C VAL A 121 -14.93 -8.75 -12.41
N ILE A 122 -15.55 -8.73 -11.22
CA ILE A 122 -17.01 -8.82 -11.03
C ILE A 122 -17.64 -7.51 -10.57
N GLY A 123 -16.83 -6.52 -10.18
CA GLY A 123 -17.28 -5.20 -9.78
C GLY A 123 -16.14 -4.19 -9.82
N GLN A 124 -16.46 -2.92 -9.99
CA GLN A 124 -15.49 -1.83 -9.92
C GLN A 124 -16.17 -0.53 -9.52
N SER A 125 -15.45 0.34 -8.84
CA SER A 125 -15.85 1.72 -8.55
C SER A 125 -14.71 2.64 -8.94
N ARG A 126 -15.01 3.65 -9.78
CA ARG A 126 -14.05 4.57 -10.40
C ARG A 126 -14.65 5.96 -10.49
N SER A 127 -14.94 6.55 -9.35
CA SER A 127 -15.45 7.91 -9.28
C SER A 127 -14.33 8.88 -8.98
N PHE A 128 -14.38 10.06 -9.58
CA PHE A 128 -13.45 11.11 -9.18
C PHE A 128 -13.77 11.59 -7.77
N GLY A 129 -12.81 11.52 -6.87
CA GLY A 129 -13.00 12.06 -5.53
C GLY A 129 -12.23 11.34 -4.42
N PRO A 130 -12.47 11.76 -3.16
CA PRO A 130 -11.67 11.32 -2.03
C PRO A 130 -12.04 9.94 -1.49
N GLY A 131 -12.78 9.14 -2.22
CA GLY A 131 -13.10 7.79 -1.80
C GLY A 131 -14.04 7.05 -2.74
N GLU A 132 -14.01 5.72 -2.62
CA GLU A 132 -14.78 4.81 -3.44
C GLU A 132 -15.72 3.96 -2.59
N THR A 133 -16.85 3.57 -3.16
CA THR A 133 -17.75 2.61 -2.54
C THR A 133 -18.25 1.62 -3.57
N LEU A 134 -18.00 0.35 -3.34
CA LEU A 134 -18.51 -0.76 -4.14
C LEU A 134 -19.46 -1.60 -3.28
N ALA A 135 -20.70 -1.66 -3.67
CA ALA A 135 -21.73 -2.49 -3.02
C ALA A 135 -22.13 -3.66 -3.92
N CYS A 136 -22.25 -4.86 -3.35
CA CYS A 136 -22.67 -6.06 -4.04
C CYS A 136 -23.85 -6.72 -3.27
N PRO A 137 -25.03 -6.91 -3.87
CA PRO A 137 -25.34 -6.60 -5.27
C PRO A 137 -25.62 -5.11 -5.52
N ALA A 138 -25.28 -4.66 -6.73
CA ALA A 138 -25.63 -3.33 -7.22
C ALA A 138 -25.83 -3.32 -8.75
N VAL A 139 -26.57 -2.34 -9.23
CA VAL A 139 -26.80 -2.12 -10.67
C VAL A 139 -25.79 -1.14 -11.25
N SER A 140 -25.38 -0.14 -10.46
CA SER A 140 -24.44 0.88 -10.91
C SER A 140 -23.62 1.40 -9.70
N PRO A 141 -22.31 1.20 -9.68
CA PRO A 141 -21.56 0.28 -10.56
C PRO A 141 -22.08 -1.16 -10.42
N SER A 142 -22.02 -1.93 -11.51
CA SER A 142 -22.56 -3.30 -11.53
C SER A 142 -21.70 -4.22 -10.67
N CYS A 143 -22.35 -4.92 -9.74
CA CYS A 143 -21.78 -6.01 -8.96
C CYS A 143 -22.84 -7.07 -8.67
N PRO A 144 -22.56 -8.37 -8.85
CA PRO A 144 -23.53 -9.44 -8.56
C PRO A 144 -23.70 -9.65 -7.05
N THR A 145 -24.70 -10.46 -6.67
CA THR A 145 -24.74 -11.03 -5.33
C THR A 145 -23.56 -11.96 -5.14
N LEU A 146 -22.80 -11.78 -4.07
CA LEU A 146 -21.67 -12.63 -3.74
C LEU A 146 -22.13 -13.86 -2.98
N ALA A 147 -21.71 -15.04 -3.41
CA ALA A 147 -21.85 -16.26 -2.63
C ALA A 147 -20.82 -16.31 -1.48
N ALA A 148 -21.03 -17.22 -0.52
CA ALA A 148 -20.00 -17.52 0.47
C ALA A 148 -18.72 -17.98 -0.22
N GLY A 149 -17.57 -17.45 0.22
CA GLY A 149 -16.27 -17.78 -0.37
C GLY A 149 -15.29 -16.63 -0.35
N ASP A 150 -14.13 -16.87 -0.96
CA ASP A 150 -13.05 -15.90 -1.02
C ASP A 150 -13.16 -14.97 -2.22
N TYR A 151 -12.87 -13.70 -1.98
CA TYR A 151 -12.82 -12.63 -2.95
C TYR A 151 -11.58 -11.78 -2.74
N VAL A 152 -11.14 -11.10 -3.79
CA VAL A 152 -10.02 -10.16 -3.73
C VAL A 152 -10.49 -8.80 -4.22
N PHE A 153 -10.13 -7.74 -3.54
CA PHE A 153 -10.25 -6.40 -4.11
C PHE A 153 -8.88 -5.77 -4.29
N GLU A 154 -8.78 -4.91 -5.28
CA GLU A 154 -7.61 -4.14 -5.66
C GLU A 154 -7.90 -2.66 -5.41
N VAL A 155 -6.96 -1.98 -4.76
CA VAL A 155 -6.87 -0.52 -4.69
C VAL A 155 -5.79 -0.10 -5.67
N LEU A 156 -6.12 0.81 -6.55
CA LEU A 156 -5.21 1.27 -7.59
C LEU A 156 -5.36 2.78 -7.82
N PRO A 157 -4.32 3.47 -8.31
CA PRO A 157 -4.44 4.89 -8.63
C PRO A 157 -5.36 5.09 -9.85
N GLY A 158 -6.31 6.02 -9.74
CA GLY A 158 -7.16 6.44 -10.86
C GLY A 158 -6.36 7.19 -11.94
N SER A 159 -5.15 7.64 -11.60
CA SER A 159 -4.17 8.25 -12.51
C SER A 159 -2.76 8.03 -11.95
N PRO A 160 -1.72 7.88 -12.81
CA PRO A 160 -0.34 7.64 -12.40
C PRO A 160 0.29 8.68 -11.44
N VAL A 161 -0.39 9.78 -11.22
CA VAL A 161 0.06 10.84 -10.30
C VAL A 161 -0.74 10.86 -8.99
N ASN A 162 -1.70 9.96 -8.83
CA ASN A 162 -2.60 9.90 -7.68
C ASN A 162 -2.13 8.91 -6.62
N LEU A 163 -0.88 9.06 -6.21
CA LEU A 163 -0.33 8.34 -5.07
C LEU A 163 -0.93 8.93 -3.79
N ASN A 164 -1.55 8.11 -2.96
CA ASN A 164 -2.21 8.60 -1.76
C ASN A 164 -2.29 7.53 -0.66
N ASN A 165 -2.37 7.98 0.57
CA ASN A 165 -2.71 7.13 1.70
C ASN A 165 -4.24 6.98 1.81
N TYR A 166 -4.67 5.84 2.32
CA TYR A 166 -6.09 5.50 2.42
C TYR A 166 -6.39 4.61 3.62
N THR A 167 -7.65 4.58 3.96
CA THR A 167 -8.24 3.56 4.82
C THR A 167 -9.36 2.86 4.06
N PHE A 168 -9.66 1.62 4.43
CA PHE A 168 -10.75 0.89 3.83
C PHE A 168 -11.54 0.08 4.86
N SER A 169 -12.74 -0.34 4.49
CA SER A 169 -13.56 -1.25 5.28
C SER A 169 -14.32 -2.21 4.37
N VAL A 170 -14.58 -3.41 4.87
CA VAL A 170 -15.46 -4.40 4.25
C VAL A 170 -16.57 -4.74 5.23
N THR A 171 -17.83 -4.54 4.84
CA THR A 171 -18.98 -4.78 5.71
C THR A 171 -19.93 -5.78 5.08
N PHE A 172 -20.53 -6.62 5.94
CA PHE A 172 -21.53 -7.64 5.58
C PHE A 172 -22.87 -7.30 6.21
N ASN A 173 -23.98 -7.35 5.41
CA ASN A 173 -25.36 -7.10 5.85
C ASN A 173 -26.32 -8.15 5.29
#